data_1c9ccd7e1b49061599e189bd18f51c03
#
_entry.id   1c9ccd7e1b49061599e189bd18f51c03
#
_cell.length_a   1.000
_cell.length_b   1.000
_cell.length_c   1.000
_cell.angle_alpha   90.00
_cell.angle_beta   90.00
_cell.angle_gamma   90.00
#
_symmetry.space_group_name_H-M   'P 1'
#
loop_
_entity.id
_entity.type
_entity.pdbx_description
1 polymer ?
#
loop_
_entity_poly.entity_id
_entity_poly.type
_entity_poly.pdbx_seq_one_letter_code
_entity_poly.pdbx_strand_id
1 'polypeptide(L)'
;MTVITIDRLDHLVLTVVDIDATCDFYARVLGMERVTFAGSRTALSFGRQKINLHPVGNEYDPKAVTPMPGSADLCFIAAVPIEDVIAHLNAEGVEVIEGPGPKTGATGPINSAYFRDPDGNLIEVSNYA
;
A
#
# COMPACT_ATOMS: atom_id res chain seq x y z
N MET A 1 -7.60 7.49 35.53
CA MET A 1 -8.03 7.99 34.21
C MET A 1 -7.52 7.03 33.15
N THR A 2 -8.38 6.65 32.23
CA THR A 2 -8.01 5.80 31.12
C THR A 2 -7.56 6.64 29.94
N VAL A 3 -6.38 6.35 29.40
CA VAL A 3 -5.91 6.93 28.15
C VAL A 3 -6.08 5.93 27.02
N ILE A 4 -6.26 6.44 25.80
CA ILE A 4 -6.35 5.56 24.63
C ILE A 4 -4.96 4.96 24.36
N THR A 5 -4.94 3.67 24.13
CA THR A 5 -3.74 2.96 23.68
C THR A 5 -4.06 2.32 22.33
N ILE A 6 -3.30 2.68 21.31
CA ILE A 6 -3.50 2.15 19.97
C ILE A 6 -2.72 0.84 19.84
N ASP A 7 -3.45 -0.22 19.47
CA ASP A 7 -2.84 -1.54 19.24
C ASP A 7 -2.12 -1.56 17.88
N ARG A 8 -2.86 -1.23 16.81
CA ARG A 8 -2.31 -1.30 15.43
C ARG A 8 -3.18 -0.50 14.47
N LEU A 9 -2.66 -0.31 13.27
CA LEU A 9 -3.46 0.15 12.14
C LEU A 9 -4.31 -1.03 11.65
N ASP A 10 -5.62 -0.83 11.47
CA ASP A 10 -6.52 -1.85 10.92
C ASP A 10 -6.59 -1.74 9.40
N HIS A 11 -6.94 -0.58 8.90
CA HIS A 11 -6.99 -0.31 7.48
C HIS A 11 -6.79 1.18 7.22
N LEU A 12 -6.47 1.50 5.99
CA LEU A 12 -6.46 2.86 5.49
C LEU A 12 -7.28 2.92 4.19
N VAL A 13 -7.53 4.12 3.70
CA VAL A 13 -8.29 4.34 2.48
C VAL A 13 -7.42 5.05 1.47
N LEU A 14 -7.38 4.51 0.24
CA LEU A 14 -6.84 5.22 -0.91
C LEU A 14 -7.99 5.67 -1.81
N THR A 15 -7.97 6.93 -2.21
CA THR A 15 -8.81 7.41 -3.30
C THR A 15 -8.06 7.18 -4.60
N VAL A 16 -8.71 6.52 -5.55
CA VAL A 16 -8.05 6.06 -6.79
C VAL A 16 -8.84 6.50 -8.01
N VAL A 17 -8.15 6.65 -9.13
CA VAL A 17 -8.81 7.01 -10.41
C VAL A 17 -9.57 5.81 -10.96
N ASP A 18 -8.98 4.60 -10.89
CA ASP A 18 -9.55 3.38 -11.46
C ASP A 18 -9.35 2.22 -10.48
N ILE A 19 -10.46 1.74 -9.91
CA ILE A 19 -10.42 0.64 -8.92
C ILE A 19 -9.87 -0.64 -9.55
N ASP A 20 -10.28 -0.98 -10.77
CA ASP A 20 -9.84 -2.21 -11.43
C ASP A 20 -8.34 -2.19 -11.72
N ALA A 21 -7.83 -1.08 -12.24
CA ALA A 21 -6.41 -0.90 -12.51
C ALA A 21 -5.59 -0.96 -11.23
N THR A 22 -6.08 -0.35 -10.15
CA THR A 22 -5.44 -0.39 -8.84
C THR A 22 -5.38 -1.81 -8.30
N CYS A 23 -6.50 -2.53 -8.33
CA CYS A 23 -6.55 -3.92 -7.87
C CYS A 23 -5.63 -4.83 -8.67
N ASP A 24 -5.61 -4.68 -9.99
CA ASP A 24 -4.71 -5.45 -10.86
C ASP A 24 -3.24 -5.22 -10.48
N PHE A 25 -2.86 -3.97 -10.30
CA PHE A 25 -1.50 -3.62 -9.93
C PHE A 25 -1.09 -4.22 -8.58
N TYR A 26 -1.89 -3.97 -7.53
CA TYR A 26 -1.54 -4.44 -6.19
C TYR A 26 -1.59 -5.96 -6.06
N ALA A 27 -2.47 -6.63 -6.78
CA ALA A 27 -2.50 -8.11 -6.81
C ALA A 27 -1.27 -8.67 -7.52
N ARG A 28 -0.95 -8.14 -8.70
CA ARG A 28 0.14 -8.60 -9.54
C ARG A 28 1.51 -8.24 -8.96
N VAL A 29 1.66 -7.03 -8.46
CA VAL A 29 2.96 -6.51 -7.99
C VAL A 29 3.24 -6.86 -6.54
N LEU A 30 2.24 -6.76 -5.66
CA LEU A 30 2.41 -6.93 -4.21
C LEU A 30 1.70 -8.16 -3.64
N GLY A 31 1.03 -8.95 -4.46
CA GLY A 31 0.36 -10.17 -4.00
C GLY A 31 -0.84 -9.94 -3.10
N MET A 32 -1.43 -8.75 -3.13
CA MET A 32 -2.63 -8.45 -2.35
C MET A 32 -3.87 -9.07 -2.98
N GLU A 33 -4.85 -9.39 -2.16
CA GLU A 33 -6.10 -9.99 -2.60
C GLU A 33 -7.20 -8.93 -2.70
N ARG A 34 -7.85 -8.87 -3.87
CA ARG A 34 -9.03 -8.04 -4.06
C ARG A 34 -10.21 -8.67 -3.33
N VAL A 35 -10.87 -7.90 -2.47
CA VAL A 35 -12.06 -8.34 -1.75
C VAL A 35 -13.19 -7.35 -1.91
N THR A 36 -14.43 -7.85 -1.90
CA THR A 36 -15.64 -7.04 -1.93
C THR A 36 -16.33 -7.13 -0.57
N PHE A 37 -16.77 -5.99 -0.04
CA PHE A 37 -17.46 -5.93 1.24
C PHE A 37 -18.60 -4.90 1.17
N ALA A 38 -19.51 -4.94 2.15
CA ALA A 38 -20.65 -4.03 2.22
C ALA A 38 -21.40 -3.93 0.87
N GLY A 39 -21.53 -5.05 0.17
CA GLY A 39 -22.29 -5.17 -1.07
C GLY A 39 -21.50 -4.80 -2.33
N SER A 40 -20.85 -3.64 -2.38
CA SER A 40 -20.21 -3.15 -3.60
C SER A 40 -18.89 -2.44 -3.38
N ARG A 41 -18.40 -2.38 -2.15
CA ARG A 41 -17.14 -1.70 -1.82
C ARG A 41 -15.97 -2.65 -2.05
N THR A 42 -14.84 -2.09 -2.45
CA THR A 42 -13.64 -2.87 -2.81
C THR A 42 -12.50 -2.54 -1.86
N ALA A 43 -11.74 -3.56 -1.48
CA ALA A 43 -10.52 -3.42 -0.72
C ALA A 43 -9.45 -4.38 -1.23
N LEU A 44 -8.21 -4.08 -0.86
CA LEU A 44 -7.04 -4.93 -1.06
C LEU A 44 -6.63 -5.49 0.30
N SER A 45 -6.65 -6.81 0.44
CA SER A 45 -6.34 -7.49 1.70
C SER A 45 -4.91 -8.02 1.67
N PHE A 46 -4.21 -7.84 2.77
CA PHE A 46 -2.86 -8.39 2.98
C PHE A 46 -2.61 -8.59 4.47
N GLY A 47 -1.96 -9.69 4.83
CA GLY A 47 -1.74 -10.00 6.24
C GLY A 47 -3.05 -9.93 7.03
N ARG A 48 -3.07 -9.07 8.05
CA ARG A 48 -4.26 -8.83 8.89
C ARG A 48 -4.83 -7.43 8.67
N GLN A 49 -4.49 -6.78 7.57
CA GLN A 49 -4.86 -5.42 7.24
C GLN A 49 -5.48 -5.36 5.85
N LYS A 50 -6.03 -4.22 5.51
CA LYS A 50 -6.53 -3.97 4.17
C LYS A 50 -6.41 -2.50 3.80
N ILE A 51 -6.50 -2.24 2.52
CA ILE A 51 -6.62 -0.90 1.96
C ILE A 51 -7.98 -0.81 1.30
N ASN A 52 -8.88 0.00 1.84
CA ASN A 52 -10.16 0.28 1.20
C ASN A 52 -9.92 1.22 0.02
N LEU A 53 -10.62 0.98 -1.09
CA LEU A 53 -10.50 1.82 -2.27
C LEU A 53 -11.76 2.64 -2.48
N HIS A 54 -11.59 3.96 -2.61
CA HIS A 54 -12.65 4.88 -2.95
C HIS A 54 -12.44 5.40 -4.38
N PRO A 55 -13.46 5.35 -5.25
CA PRO A 55 -13.33 5.97 -6.56
C PRO A 55 -13.37 7.49 -6.43
N VAL A 56 -12.43 8.18 -7.08
CA VAL A 56 -12.37 9.63 -7.05
C VAL A 56 -13.69 10.24 -7.55
N GLY A 57 -14.19 11.22 -6.81
CA GLY A 57 -15.48 11.86 -7.13
C GLY A 57 -16.70 11.13 -6.61
N ASN A 58 -16.54 9.88 -6.15
CA ASN A 58 -17.63 9.06 -5.60
C ASN A 58 -17.18 8.35 -4.31
N GLU A 59 -16.41 9.05 -3.49
CA GLU A 59 -15.95 8.53 -2.21
C GLU A 59 -17.12 8.24 -1.27
N TYR A 60 -16.90 7.29 -0.35
CA TYR A 60 -17.91 6.94 0.66
C TYR A 60 -17.70 7.78 1.91
N ASP A 61 -18.80 8.32 2.45
CA ASP A 61 -18.77 9.11 3.67
C ASP A 61 -18.82 8.22 4.93
N PRO A 62 -18.16 8.61 6.02
CA PRO A 62 -17.26 9.77 6.15
C PRO A 62 -15.94 9.53 5.43
N LYS A 63 -15.31 10.60 4.96
CA LYS A 63 -14.07 10.52 4.20
C LYS A 63 -13.06 11.56 4.66
N ALA A 64 -11.83 11.48 4.15
CA ALA A 64 -10.83 12.50 4.41
C ALA A 64 -11.28 13.87 3.89
N VAL A 65 -10.77 14.95 4.46
CA VAL A 65 -11.10 16.30 4.03
C VAL A 65 -10.60 16.56 2.60
N THR A 66 -9.44 16.00 2.26
CA THR A 66 -8.83 16.15 0.93
C THR A 66 -8.51 14.77 0.34
N PRO A 67 -9.53 14.04 -0.12
CA PRO A 67 -9.29 12.71 -0.71
C PRO A 67 -8.84 12.90 -2.15
N MET A 68 -7.56 12.62 -2.41
CA MET A 68 -6.96 12.82 -3.74
C MET A 68 -6.14 11.61 -4.17
N PRO A 69 -6.27 11.16 -5.43
CA PRO A 69 -5.35 10.16 -5.97
C PRO A 69 -3.90 10.67 -5.95
N GLY A 70 -2.95 9.77 -5.64
CA GLY A 70 -1.53 10.09 -5.73
C GLY A 70 -0.94 10.83 -4.54
N SER A 71 -1.68 10.97 -3.44
CA SER A 71 -1.21 11.70 -2.25
C SER A 71 -0.65 10.81 -1.16
N ALA A 72 -0.68 9.49 -1.32
CA ALA A 72 -0.22 8.57 -0.29
C ALA A 72 1.27 8.25 -0.43
N ASP A 73 1.87 7.90 0.71
CA ASP A 73 3.27 7.52 0.86
C ASP A 73 3.27 6.39 1.90
N LEU A 74 3.49 5.16 1.47
CA LEU A 74 3.29 3.97 2.28
C LEU A 74 4.52 3.08 2.29
N CYS A 75 4.81 2.48 3.47
CA CYS A 75 5.86 1.47 3.59
C CYS A 75 5.23 0.14 4.00
N PHE A 76 5.53 -0.90 3.24
CA PHE A 76 5.15 -2.28 3.54
C PHE A 76 6.38 -3.09 3.90
N ILE A 77 6.26 -3.93 4.93
CA ILE A 77 7.30 -4.91 5.25
C ILE A 77 6.98 -6.19 4.50
N ALA A 78 7.92 -6.63 3.66
CA ALA A 78 7.77 -7.86 2.88
C ALA A 78 8.12 -9.09 3.71
N ALA A 79 7.42 -10.18 3.45
CA ALA A 79 7.72 -11.48 4.06
C ALA A 79 8.83 -12.24 3.30
N VAL A 80 9.28 -11.70 2.17
CA VAL A 80 10.37 -12.28 1.36
C VAL A 80 11.56 -11.34 1.35
N PRO A 81 12.78 -11.83 1.06
CA PRO A 81 13.98 -10.97 1.00
C PRO A 81 13.84 -9.86 -0.04
N ILE A 82 14.47 -8.72 0.23
CA ILE A 82 14.40 -7.55 -0.66
C ILE A 82 14.91 -7.86 -2.07
N GLU A 83 15.88 -8.77 -2.21
CA GLU A 83 16.40 -9.20 -3.52
C GLU A 83 15.28 -9.83 -4.36
N ASP A 84 14.40 -10.61 -3.72
CA ASP A 84 13.25 -11.24 -4.39
C ASP A 84 12.21 -10.20 -4.76
N VAL A 85 12.02 -9.18 -3.91
CA VAL A 85 11.13 -8.04 -4.20
C VAL A 85 11.62 -7.32 -5.46
N ILE A 86 12.90 -6.99 -5.53
CA ILE A 86 13.50 -6.30 -6.68
C ILE A 86 13.33 -7.14 -7.95
N ALA A 87 13.62 -8.43 -7.87
CA ALA A 87 13.48 -9.34 -9.02
C ALA A 87 12.05 -9.38 -9.52
N HIS A 88 11.08 -9.42 -8.61
CA HIS A 88 9.66 -9.42 -8.95
C HIS A 88 9.22 -8.10 -9.58
N LEU A 89 9.63 -6.96 -9.02
CA LEU A 89 9.33 -5.64 -9.58
C LEU A 89 9.85 -5.55 -11.02
N ASN A 90 11.08 -5.99 -11.25
CA ASN A 90 11.67 -6.00 -12.59
C ASN A 90 10.90 -6.91 -13.54
N ALA A 91 10.50 -8.10 -13.08
CA ALA A 91 9.74 -9.05 -13.89
C ALA A 91 8.37 -8.50 -14.28
N GLU A 92 7.76 -7.68 -13.40
CA GLU A 92 6.46 -7.06 -13.64
C GLU A 92 6.56 -5.70 -14.36
N GLY A 93 7.75 -5.30 -14.76
CA GLY A 93 7.96 -4.06 -15.49
C GLY A 93 7.78 -2.79 -14.65
N VAL A 94 7.94 -2.91 -13.33
CA VAL A 94 7.81 -1.78 -12.40
C VAL A 94 9.19 -1.15 -12.19
N GLU A 95 9.30 0.16 -12.44
CA GLU A 95 10.54 0.88 -12.23
C GLU A 95 10.82 1.08 -10.74
N VAL A 96 11.99 0.63 -10.28
CA VAL A 96 12.48 0.95 -8.94
C VAL A 96 13.15 2.32 -9.02
N ILE A 97 12.53 3.29 -8.38
CA ILE A 97 13.02 4.69 -8.46
C ILE A 97 14.14 4.99 -7.47
N GLU A 98 14.25 4.20 -6.39
CA GLU A 98 15.34 4.29 -5.43
C GLU A 98 15.49 2.95 -4.70
N GLY A 99 16.75 2.59 -4.38
CA GLY A 99 17.03 1.38 -3.59
C GLY A 99 17.42 0.17 -4.45
N PRO A 100 17.72 -0.97 -3.80
CA PRO A 100 17.59 -1.18 -2.34
C PRO A 100 18.64 -0.38 -1.57
N GLY A 101 18.30 0.10 -0.40
CA GLY A 101 19.19 0.88 0.44
C GLY A 101 18.66 1.11 1.85
N PRO A 102 19.51 1.58 2.76
CA PRO A 102 19.18 1.72 4.17
C PRO A 102 18.22 2.88 4.40
N LYS A 103 17.21 2.64 5.25
CA LYS A 103 16.27 3.63 5.74
C LYS A 103 15.98 3.33 7.21
N THR A 104 15.13 4.16 7.84
CA THR A 104 14.75 3.98 9.23
C THR A 104 13.30 3.57 9.32
N GLY A 105 13.05 2.39 9.89
CA GLY A 105 11.70 1.90 10.12
C GLY A 105 11.17 2.28 11.50
N ALA A 106 9.95 1.84 11.79
CA ALA A 106 9.29 2.14 13.05
C ALA A 106 10.03 1.56 14.26
N THR A 107 10.67 0.39 14.09
CA THR A 107 11.34 -0.32 15.20
C THR A 107 12.83 -0.60 14.94
N GLY A 108 13.43 0.06 13.96
CA GLY A 108 14.85 -0.10 13.68
C GLY A 108 15.19 0.10 12.21
N PRO A 109 16.46 -0.14 11.85
CA PRO A 109 16.90 0.00 10.46
C PRO A 109 16.19 -0.97 9.52
N ILE A 110 15.88 -0.49 8.32
CA ILE A 110 15.27 -1.29 7.25
C ILE A 110 16.08 -1.13 5.96
N ASN A 111 15.90 -2.07 5.05
CA ASN A 111 16.45 -2.01 3.71
C ASN A 111 15.28 -1.89 2.73
N SER A 112 15.23 -0.81 1.95
CA SER A 112 14.03 -0.37 1.23
C SER A 112 14.26 -0.19 -0.25
N ALA A 113 13.20 -0.47 -1.02
CA ALA A 113 13.07 -0.11 -2.42
C ALA A 113 11.76 0.65 -2.63
N TYR A 114 11.78 1.62 -3.55
CA TYR A 114 10.66 2.53 -3.80
C TYR A 114 10.18 2.43 -5.24
N PHE A 115 8.87 2.52 -5.41
CA PHE A 115 8.25 2.58 -6.74
C PHE A 115 6.92 3.35 -6.66
N ARG A 116 6.27 3.56 -7.81
CA ARG A 116 4.98 4.24 -7.88
C ARG A 116 3.88 3.26 -8.21
N ASP A 117 2.69 3.48 -7.63
CA ASP A 117 1.48 2.79 -8.02
C ASP A 117 0.80 3.49 -9.22
N PRO A 118 -0.35 2.98 -9.75
CA PRO A 118 -0.98 3.59 -10.92
C PRO A 118 -1.38 5.06 -10.76
N ASP A 119 -1.67 5.51 -9.54
CA ASP A 119 -2.04 6.90 -9.26
C ASP A 119 -0.85 7.78 -8.92
N GLY A 120 0.36 7.22 -8.85
CA GLY A 120 1.56 7.95 -8.48
C GLY A 120 1.83 7.98 -6.98
N ASN A 121 1.11 7.21 -6.18
CA ASN A 121 1.44 7.05 -4.76
C ASN A 121 2.84 6.49 -4.63
N LEU A 122 3.59 6.98 -3.64
CA LEU A 122 4.92 6.45 -3.34
C LEU A 122 4.78 5.20 -2.49
N ILE A 123 5.32 4.09 -3.00
CA ILE A 123 5.30 2.81 -2.31
C ILE A 123 6.74 2.43 -1.97
N GLU A 124 6.95 2.13 -0.70
CA GLU A 124 8.20 1.61 -0.18
C GLU A 124 7.96 0.17 0.27
N VAL A 125 8.84 -0.75 -0.12
CA VAL A 125 8.82 -2.14 0.35
C VAL A 125 10.15 -2.43 1.00
N SER A 126 10.13 -3.04 2.18
CA SER A 126 11.30 -3.13 3.04
C SER A 126 11.39 -4.45 3.78
N ASN A 127 12.63 -4.78 4.16
CA ASN A 127 12.90 -5.78 5.19
C ASN A 127 13.56 -5.08 6.37
N TYR A 128 13.30 -5.54 7.57
CA TYR A 128 14.10 -5.13 8.73
C TYR A 128 15.50 -5.73 8.63
N ALA A 129 16.48 -4.98 9.07
CA ALA A 129 17.88 -5.42 9.08
C ALA A 129 18.12 -6.47 10.19
#